data_b1b4e53074bf84ea600064824f3671be
#
_entry.id   b1b4e53074bf84ea600064824f3671be
#
_cell.length_a   1.000
_cell.length_b   1.000
_cell.length_c   1.000
_cell.angle_alpha   90.00
_cell.angle_beta   90.00
_cell.angle_gamma   90.00
#
_symmetry.space_group_name_H-M   'P 1'
#
loop_
_entity.id
_entity.type
_entity.pdbx_description
1 polymer ?
#
loop_
_entity_poly.entity_id
_entity_poly.type
_entity_poly.pdbx_seq_one_letter_code
_entity_poly.pdbx_strand_id
1 'polypeptide(L)'
;MRRLQRRIVQAQQQGKKRKVRALQFILTRSYSARCLAVRRVVENPGRRTPGVDGQILDTPEKKAQAVEKLSAEDYKAQPLKRVYIAKKNGRGRRPLGIPTMEDRARQALHLLALEPVAETTADPNSYGFRKERSVADAIEQCFILLARSTSPQWILEGDIQSCFDHAC
;
A
#
# COMPACT_ATOMS: atom_id res chain seq x y z
N MET A 1 -7.13 -11.44 12.44
CA MET A 1 -7.04 -10.41 11.39
C MET A 1 -8.24 -10.40 10.46
N ARG A 2 -8.49 -11.41 9.63
CA ARG A 2 -9.62 -11.46 8.67
C ARG A 2 -10.98 -11.11 9.31
N ARG A 3 -11.24 -11.53 10.55
CA ARG A 3 -12.49 -11.19 11.27
C ARG A 3 -12.64 -9.69 11.52
N LEU A 4 -11.56 -8.99 11.91
CA LEU A 4 -11.59 -7.53 12.11
C LEU A 4 -11.78 -6.80 10.78
N GLN A 5 -11.10 -7.22 9.72
CA GLN A 5 -11.25 -6.63 8.38
C GLN A 5 -12.69 -6.79 7.86
N ARG A 6 -13.31 -7.97 8.01
CA ARG A 6 -14.75 -8.16 7.66
C ARG A 6 -15.66 -7.21 8.44
N ARG A 7 -15.39 -7.00 9.73
CA ARG A 7 -16.18 -6.05 10.56
C ARG A 7 -15.98 -4.61 10.11
N ILE A 8 -14.78 -4.24 9.64
CA ILE A 8 -14.51 -2.92 9.05
C ILE A 8 -15.36 -2.74 7.78
N VAL A 9 -15.33 -3.71 6.86
CA VAL A 9 -16.16 -3.69 5.63
C VAL A 9 -17.64 -3.52 5.97
N GLN A 10 -18.18 -4.35 6.87
CA GLN A 10 -19.59 -4.26 7.30
C GLN A 10 -19.93 -2.90 7.91
N ALA A 11 -19.06 -2.36 8.75
CA ALA A 11 -19.27 -1.04 9.35
C ALA A 11 -19.21 0.08 8.29
N GLN A 12 -18.33 -0.05 7.30
CA GLN A 12 -18.20 0.90 6.18
C GLN A 12 -19.45 0.89 5.31
N GLN A 13 -19.93 -0.30 4.91
CA GLN A 13 -21.16 -0.47 4.14
C GLN A 13 -22.40 0.08 4.86
N GLN A 14 -22.42 0.05 6.19
CA GLN A 14 -23.48 0.61 7.04
C GLN A 14 -23.31 2.11 7.32
N GLY A 15 -22.31 2.79 6.76
CA GLY A 15 -22.02 4.20 7.02
C GLY A 15 -21.56 4.52 8.45
N LYS A 16 -21.21 3.52 9.26
CA LYS A 16 -20.86 3.67 10.68
C LYS A 16 -19.40 4.13 10.86
N LYS A 17 -19.06 5.34 10.42
CA LYS A 17 -17.71 5.91 10.39
C LYS A 17 -16.96 5.80 11.74
N ARG A 18 -17.64 6.08 12.87
CA ARG A 18 -17.03 5.97 14.22
C ARG A 18 -16.60 4.52 14.52
N LYS A 19 -17.43 3.54 14.16
CA LYS A 19 -17.14 2.12 14.34
C LYS A 19 -15.98 1.67 13.43
N VAL A 20 -15.90 2.15 12.19
CA VAL A 20 -14.78 1.90 11.29
C VAL A 20 -13.47 2.35 11.95
N ARG A 21 -13.39 3.61 12.40
CA ARG A 21 -12.19 4.16 13.08
C ARG A 21 -11.80 3.35 14.31
N ALA A 22 -12.76 2.98 15.15
CA ALA A 22 -12.49 2.16 16.35
C ALA A 22 -11.93 0.78 15.98
N LEU A 23 -12.47 0.12 14.95
CA LEU A 23 -11.98 -1.18 14.48
C LEU A 23 -10.60 -1.08 13.82
N GLN A 24 -10.32 -0.03 13.05
CA GLN A 24 -8.99 0.27 12.50
C GLN A 24 -7.95 0.47 13.61
N PHE A 25 -8.31 1.23 14.65
CA PHE A 25 -7.48 1.45 15.82
C PHE A 25 -7.14 0.14 16.56
N ILE A 26 -8.15 -0.71 16.83
CA ILE A 26 -7.94 -2.03 17.44
C ILE A 26 -7.04 -2.90 16.56
N LEU A 27 -7.24 -2.85 15.23
CA LEU A 27 -6.47 -3.65 14.30
C LEU A 27 -5.00 -3.26 14.30
N THR A 28 -4.68 -1.96 14.17
CA THR A 28 -3.29 -1.49 14.12
C THR A 28 -2.53 -1.72 15.44
N ARG A 29 -3.23 -1.83 16.57
CA ARG A 29 -2.62 -2.14 17.88
C ARG A 29 -2.53 -3.63 18.19
N SER A 30 -3.16 -4.49 17.38
CA SER A 30 -3.12 -5.93 17.65
C SER A 30 -1.75 -6.53 17.36
N TYR A 31 -1.27 -7.38 18.27
CA TYR A 31 0.00 -8.10 18.10
C TYR A 31 0.04 -8.88 16.77
N SER A 32 -1.05 -9.58 16.44
CA SER A 32 -1.16 -10.34 15.18
C SER A 32 -1.01 -9.47 13.94
N ALA A 33 -1.50 -8.21 13.95
CA ALA A 33 -1.34 -7.29 12.84
C ALA A 33 0.11 -6.85 12.68
N ARG A 34 0.79 -6.55 13.79
CA ARG A 34 2.20 -6.20 13.80
C ARG A 34 3.06 -7.35 13.25
N CYS A 35 2.81 -8.58 13.68
CA CYS A 35 3.49 -9.77 13.13
C CYS A 35 3.28 -9.91 11.61
N LEU A 36 2.04 -9.73 11.13
CA LEU A 36 1.74 -9.81 9.71
C LEU A 36 2.40 -8.67 8.91
N ALA A 37 2.47 -7.48 9.46
CA ALA A 37 3.15 -6.35 8.84
C ALA A 37 4.66 -6.61 8.67
N VAL A 38 5.33 -7.07 9.72
CA VAL A 38 6.75 -7.45 9.66
C VAL A 38 6.95 -8.62 8.69
N ARG A 39 6.11 -9.65 8.74
CA ARG A 39 6.14 -10.78 7.82
C ARG A 39 6.09 -10.32 6.36
N ARG A 40 5.16 -9.42 6.03
CA ARG A 40 5.04 -8.87 4.67
C ARG A 40 6.32 -8.20 4.17
N VAL A 41 7.03 -7.47 5.04
CA VAL A 41 8.28 -6.80 4.69
C VAL A 41 9.41 -7.81 4.44
N VAL A 42 9.52 -8.85 5.26
CA VAL A 42 10.59 -9.85 5.13
C VAL A 42 10.33 -10.88 4.01
N GLU A 43 9.10 -11.01 3.53
CA GLU A 43 8.74 -11.84 2.37
C GLU A 43 8.80 -11.06 1.04
N ASN A 44 8.89 -9.72 1.08
CA ASN A 44 8.94 -8.88 -0.11
C ASN A 44 10.30 -9.01 -0.85
N PRO A 45 10.37 -8.93 -2.18
CA PRO A 45 11.64 -8.92 -2.93
C PRO A 45 12.64 -7.88 -2.44
N GLY A 46 12.17 -6.72 -1.95
CA GLY A 46 13.01 -5.65 -1.38
C GLY A 46 13.55 -5.91 0.03
N ARG A 47 13.35 -7.09 0.63
CA ARG A 47 13.76 -7.41 2.01
C ARG A 47 15.25 -7.24 2.33
N ARG A 48 16.12 -7.27 1.32
CA ARG A 48 17.57 -7.07 1.46
C ARG A 48 18.05 -5.67 1.13
N THR A 49 17.14 -4.74 0.79
CA THR A 49 17.48 -3.37 0.43
C THR A 49 17.22 -2.44 1.63
N PRO A 50 18.24 -2.02 2.39
CA PRO A 50 18.05 -1.18 3.56
C PRO A 50 17.71 0.27 3.18
N GLY A 51 17.09 1.00 4.12
CA GLY A 51 16.90 2.45 4.05
C GLY A 51 18.16 3.24 4.38
N VAL A 52 17.99 4.44 4.92
CA VAL A 52 19.09 5.31 5.35
C VAL A 52 19.81 4.75 6.58
N ASP A 53 19.13 3.97 7.40
CA ASP A 53 19.63 3.35 8.63
C ASP A 53 20.53 2.11 8.37
N GLY A 54 20.62 1.64 7.13
CA GLY A 54 21.40 0.46 6.77
C GLY A 54 20.87 -0.87 7.36
N GLN A 55 19.73 -0.87 8.05
CA GLN A 55 19.22 -2.05 8.74
C GLN A 55 18.39 -2.95 7.85
N ILE A 56 18.52 -4.28 8.07
CA ILE A 56 17.68 -5.32 7.47
C ILE A 56 17.16 -6.26 8.55
N LEU A 57 16.01 -6.90 8.29
CA LEU A 57 15.37 -7.85 9.23
C LEU A 57 15.74 -9.30 8.84
N ASP A 58 16.98 -9.68 8.99
CA ASP A 58 17.54 -10.96 8.55
C ASP A 58 17.45 -12.05 9.62
N THR A 59 17.50 -11.68 10.93
CA THR A 59 17.47 -12.63 12.03
C THR A 59 16.11 -12.69 12.74
N PRO A 60 15.77 -13.81 13.43
CA PRO A 60 14.55 -13.91 14.24
C PRO A 60 14.44 -12.82 15.30
N GLU A 61 15.55 -12.48 15.96
CA GLU A 61 15.61 -11.47 17.03
C GLU A 61 15.26 -10.09 16.50
N LYS A 62 15.84 -9.70 15.34
CA LYS A 62 15.53 -8.42 14.68
C LYS A 62 14.06 -8.34 14.25
N LYS A 63 13.48 -9.45 13.78
CA LYS A 63 12.05 -9.52 13.44
C LYS A 63 11.17 -9.36 14.66
N ALA A 64 11.50 -10.00 15.79
CA ALA A 64 10.78 -9.85 17.05
C ALA A 64 10.87 -8.41 17.55
N GLN A 65 12.06 -7.81 17.58
CA GLN A 65 12.25 -6.39 17.94
C GLN A 65 11.45 -5.45 17.03
N ALA A 66 11.39 -5.71 15.73
CA ALA A 66 10.59 -4.90 14.80
C ALA A 66 9.08 -4.98 15.13
N VAL A 67 8.56 -6.15 15.54
CA VAL A 67 7.17 -6.29 15.98
C VAL A 67 6.90 -5.46 17.25
N GLU A 68 7.83 -5.45 18.20
CA GLU A 68 7.70 -4.64 19.42
C GLU A 68 7.77 -3.14 19.13
N LYS A 69 8.72 -2.70 18.31
CA LYS A 69 8.85 -1.29 17.88
C LYS A 69 7.58 -0.73 17.24
N LEU A 70 6.81 -1.55 16.53
CA LEU A 70 5.54 -1.14 15.93
C LEU A 70 4.45 -0.76 16.95
N SER A 71 4.66 -1.00 18.25
CA SER A 71 3.76 -0.55 19.33
C SER A 71 3.99 0.90 19.75
N ALA A 72 5.16 1.50 19.46
CA ALA A 72 5.49 2.87 19.83
C ALA A 72 4.57 3.89 19.15
N GLU A 73 4.03 4.83 19.94
CA GLU A 73 3.09 5.87 19.46
C GLU A 73 3.79 7.13 18.98
N ASP A 74 4.98 7.42 19.48
CA ASP A 74 5.78 8.62 19.24
C ASP A 74 6.75 8.48 18.06
N TYR A 75 6.51 7.50 17.19
CA TYR A 75 7.37 7.24 16.05
C TYR A 75 7.37 8.39 15.05
N LYS A 76 8.58 8.78 14.62
CA LYS A 76 8.80 9.72 13.51
C LYS A 76 9.43 9.00 12.33
N ALA A 77 8.82 9.15 11.13
CA ALA A 77 9.33 8.57 9.91
C ALA A 77 10.75 9.08 9.60
N GLN A 78 11.60 8.17 9.14
CA GLN A 78 12.97 8.52 8.75
C GLN A 78 13.01 9.04 7.31
N PRO A 79 14.03 9.84 6.94
CA PRO A 79 14.23 10.27 5.57
C PRO A 79 14.34 9.07 4.61
N LEU A 80 13.86 9.24 3.38
CA LEU A 80 14.00 8.22 2.35
C LEU A 80 15.43 8.19 1.80
N LYS A 81 16.01 7.01 1.64
CA LYS A 81 17.27 6.83 0.89
C LYS A 81 16.97 6.99 -0.60
N ARG A 82 17.44 8.08 -1.21
CA ARG A 82 17.24 8.33 -2.63
C ARG A 82 18.26 7.59 -3.49
N VAL A 83 17.75 6.82 -4.45
CA VAL A 83 18.54 6.09 -5.44
C VAL A 83 17.99 6.41 -6.83
N TYR A 84 18.87 6.56 -7.82
CA TYR A 84 18.47 6.84 -9.19
C TYR A 84 18.56 5.57 -10.04
N ILE A 85 17.44 5.14 -10.61
CA ILE A 85 17.37 3.98 -11.51
C ILE A 85 17.15 4.41 -12.95
N ALA A 86 17.79 3.72 -13.90
CA ALA A 86 17.62 3.98 -15.31
C ALA A 86 16.17 3.73 -15.75
N LYS A 87 15.63 4.61 -16.59
CA LYS A 87 14.32 4.39 -17.23
C LYS A 87 14.42 3.28 -18.26
N LYS A 88 13.37 2.46 -18.40
CA LYS A 88 13.34 1.35 -19.39
C LYS A 88 13.56 1.80 -20.84
N ASN A 89 13.19 3.04 -21.18
CA ASN A 89 13.38 3.63 -22.49
C ASN A 89 14.80 4.16 -22.75
N GLY A 90 15.76 3.92 -21.83
CA GLY A 90 17.15 4.38 -21.94
C GLY A 90 17.35 5.89 -21.79
N ARG A 91 16.32 6.69 -21.69
CA ARG A 91 16.40 8.14 -21.59
C ARG A 91 16.24 8.63 -20.16
N GLY A 92 17.37 8.90 -19.49
CA GLY A 92 17.41 9.48 -18.16
C GLY A 92 17.23 8.48 -17.01
N ARG A 93 17.23 9.00 -15.78
CA ARG A 93 17.07 8.25 -14.53
C ARG A 93 15.81 8.74 -13.82
N ARG A 94 15.17 7.86 -13.05
CA ARG A 94 14.07 8.22 -12.16
C ARG A 94 14.53 8.09 -10.72
N PRO A 95 14.19 9.04 -9.83
CA PRO A 95 14.45 8.91 -8.41
C PRO A 95 13.56 7.81 -7.81
N LEU A 96 14.13 7.05 -6.89
CA LEU A 96 13.41 6.07 -6.07
C LEU A 96 13.73 6.37 -4.61
N GLY A 97 12.70 6.60 -3.81
CA GLY A 97 12.82 6.75 -2.36
C GLY A 97 12.68 5.40 -1.66
N ILE A 98 13.71 4.98 -0.93
CA ILE A 98 13.72 3.70 -0.22
C ILE A 98 13.52 3.98 1.28
N PRO A 99 12.37 3.64 1.88
CA PRO A 99 12.12 3.80 3.31
C PRO A 99 12.90 2.75 4.13
N THR A 100 13.06 3.01 5.43
CA THR A 100 13.61 2.03 6.37
C THR A 100 12.73 0.79 6.48
N MET A 101 13.26 -0.30 7.05
CA MET A 101 12.47 -1.50 7.28
C MET A 101 11.33 -1.26 8.27
N GLU A 102 11.55 -0.40 9.25
CA GLU A 102 10.52 0.00 10.20
C GLU A 102 9.40 0.80 9.53
N ASP A 103 9.73 1.80 8.70
CA ASP A 103 8.73 2.56 7.92
C ASP A 103 7.88 1.65 7.04
N ARG A 104 8.51 0.70 6.34
CA ARG A 104 7.79 -0.29 5.52
C ARG A 104 6.85 -1.15 6.34
N ALA A 105 7.29 -1.57 7.54
CA ALA A 105 6.46 -2.36 8.43
C ALA A 105 5.27 -1.53 8.95
N ARG A 106 5.46 -0.24 9.28
CA ARG A 106 4.37 0.68 9.65
C ARG A 106 3.40 0.91 8.48
N GLN A 107 3.92 1.14 7.28
CA GLN A 107 3.08 1.23 6.08
C GLN A 107 2.25 -0.04 5.85
N ALA A 108 2.88 -1.22 5.99
CA ALA A 108 2.18 -2.50 5.87
C ALA A 108 1.11 -2.68 6.96
N LEU A 109 1.38 -2.24 8.20
CA LEU A 109 0.42 -2.28 9.31
C LEU A 109 -0.80 -1.38 9.04
N HIS A 110 -0.57 -0.14 8.63
CA HIS A 110 -1.66 0.78 8.29
C HIS A 110 -2.45 0.30 7.06
N LEU A 111 -1.77 -0.28 6.07
CA LEU A 111 -2.44 -0.85 4.90
C LEU A 111 -3.46 -1.94 5.27
N LEU A 112 -3.16 -2.79 6.27
CA LEU A 112 -4.11 -3.80 6.76
C LEU A 112 -5.43 -3.20 7.26
N ALA A 113 -5.38 -1.97 7.77
CA ALA A 113 -6.56 -1.26 8.30
C ALA A 113 -7.26 -0.38 7.25
N LEU A 114 -6.52 0.14 6.26
CA LEU A 114 -7.05 1.04 5.23
C LEU A 114 -7.65 0.28 4.04
N GLU A 115 -7.00 -0.83 3.64
CA GLU A 115 -7.39 -1.62 2.48
C GLU A 115 -8.88 -2.06 2.50
N PRO A 116 -9.46 -2.54 3.63
CA PRO A 116 -10.88 -2.91 3.67
C PRO A 116 -11.82 -1.74 3.38
N VAL A 117 -11.44 -0.52 3.76
CA VAL A 117 -12.23 0.69 3.48
C VAL A 117 -12.05 1.08 2.01
N ALA A 118 -10.81 1.13 1.52
CA ALA A 118 -10.51 1.48 0.14
C ALA A 118 -11.22 0.56 -0.85
N GLU A 119 -11.17 -0.77 -0.64
CA GLU A 119 -11.85 -1.74 -1.50
C GLU A 119 -13.39 -1.65 -1.45
N THR A 120 -13.95 -1.14 -0.34
CA THR A 120 -15.40 -0.98 -0.21
C THR A 120 -15.90 0.29 -0.89
N THR A 121 -15.06 1.33 -1.04
CA THR A 121 -15.43 2.66 -1.52
C THR A 121 -14.84 3.03 -2.87
N ALA A 122 -13.84 2.28 -3.34
CA ALA A 122 -13.18 2.56 -4.60
C ALA A 122 -14.07 2.29 -5.81
N ASP A 123 -13.87 3.05 -6.87
CA ASP A 123 -14.49 2.81 -8.17
C ASP A 123 -14.19 1.39 -8.66
N PRO A 124 -15.20 0.62 -9.10
CA PRO A 124 -15.02 -0.74 -9.60
C PRO A 124 -14.08 -0.83 -10.81
N ASN A 125 -13.97 0.24 -11.62
CA ASN A 125 -13.11 0.32 -12.78
C ASN A 125 -11.70 0.84 -12.47
N SER A 126 -11.35 1.05 -11.20
CA SER A 126 -10.00 1.39 -10.76
C SER A 126 -9.18 0.11 -10.59
N TYR A 127 -8.14 -0.10 -11.39
CA TYR A 127 -7.34 -1.33 -11.40
C TYR A 127 -5.95 -1.15 -10.81
N GLY A 128 -5.33 0.01 -10.97
CA GLY A 128 -3.95 0.27 -10.58
C GLY A 128 -3.70 0.07 -9.08
N PHE A 129 -2.62 -0.68 -8.74
CA PHE A 129 -2.15 -0.94 -7.37
C PHE A 129 -3.14 -1.64 -6.44
N ARG A 130 -4.23 -2.17 -6.95
CA ARG A 130 -5.22 -2.93 -6.17
C ARG A 130 -4.92 -4.43 -6.21
N LYS A 131 -5.21 -5.12 -5.10
CA LYS A 131 -5.07 -6.57 -5.02
C LYS A 131 -6.04 -7.28 -5.95
N GLU A 132 -5.59 -8.42 -6.47
CA GLU A 132 -6.42 -9.28 -7.34
C GLU A 132 -6.98 -8.55 -8.56
N ARG A 133 -6.30 -7.46 -8.97
CA ARG A 133 -6.56 -6.72 -10.21
C ARG A 133 -5.32 -6.78 -11.09
N SER A 134 -5.53 -7.01 -12.37
CA SER A 134 -4.46 -7.12 -13.36
C SER A 134 -4.63 -6.10 -14.50
N VAL A 135 -3.59 -5.95 -15.30
CA VAL A 135 -3.65 -5.16 -16.54
C VAL A 135 -4.64 -5.81 -17.53
N ALA A 136 -4.73 -7.14 -17.53
CA ALA A 136 -5.67 -7.87 -18.40
C ALA A 136 -7.12 -7.50 -18.09
N ASP A 137 -7.49 -7.41 -16.80
CA ASP A 137 -8.85 -7.02 -16.39
C ASP A 137 -9.18 -5.59 -16.84
N ALA A 138 -8.20 -4.67 -16.77
CA ALA A 138 -8.36 -3.30 -17.25
C ALA A 138 -8.55 -3.24 -18.76
N ILE A 139 -7.78 -4.03 -19.52
CA ILE A 139 -7.89 -4.10 -20.98
C ILE A 139 -9.24 -4.71 -21.38
N GLU A 140 -9.67 -5.79 -20.72
CA GLU A 140 -10.98 -6.40 -20.96
C GLU A 140 -12.12 -5.39 -20.73
N GLN A 141 -12.05 -4.63 -19.63
CA GLN A 141 -13.06 -3.61 -19.35
C GLN A 141 -13.06 -2.49 -20.39
N CYS A 142 -11.88 -2.03 -20.85
CA CYS A 142 -11.77 -1.08 -21.95
C CYS A 142 -12.41 -1.65 -23.23
N PHE A 143 -12.15 -2.89 -23.56
CA PHE A 143 -12.75 -3.55 -24.72
C PHE A 143 -14.27 -3.60 -24.61
N ILE A 144 -14.82 -4.04 -23.46
CA ILE A 144 -16.27 -4.10 -23.24
C ILE A 144 -16.94 -2.73 -23.43
N LEU A 145 -16.29 -1.66 -22.97
CA LEU A 145 -16.84 -0.31 -23.00
C LEU A 145 -16.69 0.38 -24.36
N LEU A 146 -15.63 0.09 -25.12
CA LEU A 146 -15.24 0.88 -26.29
C LEU A 146 -15.39 0.15 -27.64
N ALA A 147 -15.59 -1.17 -27.65
CA ALA A 147 -15.58 -1.96 -28.90
C ALA A 147 -16.86 -1.87 -29.73
N ARG A 148 -17.94 -1.30 -29.22
CA ARG A 148 -19.21 -1.23 -29.93
C ARG A 148 -19.32 0.05 -30.77
N SER A 149 -20.02 0.01 -31.88
CA SER A 149 -20.30 1.19 -32.72
C SER A 149 -21.07 2.30 -31.98
N THR A 150 -21.82 1.95 -30.92
CA THR A 150 -22.57 2.87 -30.06
C THR A 150 -21.74 3.37 -28.85
N SER A 151 -20.50 2.91 -28.71
CA SER A 151 -19.63 3.33 -27.59
C SER A 151 -19.18 4.78 -27.74
N PRO A 152 -18.78 5.41 -26.62
CA PRO A 152 -18.18 6.75 -26.63
C PRO A 152 -16.99 6.82 -27.58
N GLN A 153 -16.96 7.81 -28.46
CA GLN A 153 -15.87 8.03 -29.43
C GLN A 153 -14.76 8.93 -28.90
N TRP A 154 -14.99 9.60 -27.76
CA TRP A 154 -14.02 10.50 -27.14
C TRP A 154 -13.46 9.87 -25.88
N ILE A 155 -12.13 9.88 -25.76
CA ILE A 155 -11.40 9.36 -24.60
C ILE A 155 -10.56 10.51 -24.04
N LEU A 156 -10.71 10.78 -22.74
CA LEU A 156 -9.83 11.69 -22.02
C LEU A 156 -8.73 10.87 -21.35
N GLU A 157 -7.47 11.11 -21.76
CA GLU A 157 -6.30 10.58 -21.07
C GLU A 157 -5.70 11.68 -20.19
N GLY A 158 -5.50 11.38 -18.90
CA GLY A 158 -4.92 12.31 -17.94
C GLY A 158 -3.90 11.62 -17.04
N ASP A 159 -2.79 12.31 -16.76
CA ASP A 159 -1.76 11.87 -15.83
C ASP A 159 -1.31 13.03 -14.96
N ILE A 160 -0.96 12.73 -13.70
CA ILE A 160 -0.47 13.75 -12.75
C ILE A 160 1.04 13.82 -12.86
N GLN A 161 1.55 14.96 -13.39
CA GLN A 161 2.98 15.19 -13.51
C GLN A 161 3.66 15.15 -12.15
N SER A 162 4.66 14.26 -12.00
CA SER A 162 5.51 14.16 -10.79
C SER A 162 4.72 14.07 -9.47
N CYS A 163 3.62 13.31 -9.46
CA CYS A 163 2.69 13.22 -8.33
C CYS A 163 3.37 13.04 -6.98
N PHE A 164 4.36 12.12 -6.89
CA PHE A 164 5.05 11.83 -5.63
C PHE A 164 6.18 12.83 -5.28
N ASP A 165 6.66 13.61 -6.25
CA ASP A 165 7.69 14.62 -6.02
C ASP A 165 7.09 15.94 -5.50
N HIS A 166 5.80 16.16 -5.74
CA HIS A 166 5.06 17.36 -5.34
C HIS A 166 4.01 17.12 -4.24
N ALA A 167 3.79 15.86 -3.84
CA ALA A 167 2.94 15.56 -2.69
C ALA A 167 3.69 15.91 -1.39
N CYS A 168 3.23 16.94 -0.69
CA CYS A 168 3.70 17.32 0.65
C CYS A 168 3.08 16.43 1.72
#